data_1ec643b0f7dc0a7df84b827b42fb9e43
#
_entry.id   1ec643b0f7dc0a7df84b827b42fb9e43
#
_cell.length_a   1.000
_cell.length_b   1.000
_cell.length_c   1.000
_cell.angle_alpha   90.00
_cell.angle_beta   90.00
_cell.angle_gamma   90.00
#
_symmetry.space_group_name_H-M   'P 1'
#
loop_
_entity.id
_entity.type
_entity.pdbx_description
1 polymer ?
#
loop_
_entity_poly.entity_id
_entity_poly.type
_entity_poly.pdbx_seq_one_letter_code
_entity_poly.pdbx_strand_id
1 'polypeptide(L)'
;MNYSTPYEYPYCDFDFDEWNPVQLKCVPFFTEDCNLVVSASTASGKTVIAEAIMGYELARTQTSKAVYVSPLKAIGNEKHGDWMRHPTFRDYPIVIVSSENDVTQSDFENSRLIVSTVESMNLRCRARDRWIRDISVLVFDEAHLLMDKSRGAGSESLIMNVTMLNPKCRVVCLSGTMSNYIVIARWLKACNQKTTRYVSSDWRPTELVKSVEMAEDFDEQSRFILQEARRMVDEDRKMLVFVHSKAVGENLCKFLRDYSVSCAFYHSGVMPKARETMIADFRNEYSGLHVLVCTSSLGMGVTL
;
A
#
# COMPACT_ATOMS: atom_id res chain seq x y z
N MET A 1 -16.17 18.39 11.62
CA MET A 1 -16.94 18.77 10.42
C MET A 1 -17.28 17.50 9.67
N ASN A 2 -18.48 17.41 9.10
CA ASN A 2 -18.91 16.23 8.36
C ASN A 2 -18.96 16.63 6.89
N TYR A 3 -18.06 16.08 6.07
CA TYR A 3 -18.03 16.32 4.64
C TYR A 3 -18.84 15.21 3.96
N SER A 4 -20.03 15.53 3.45
CA SER A 4 -20.95 14.54 2.88
C SER A 4 -20.47 14.00 1.53
N THR A 5 -19.73 14.81 0.79
CA THR A 5 -19.16 14.45 -0.51
C THR A 5 -17.66 14.79 -0.58
N PRO A 6 -16.89 14.18 -1.49
CA PRO A 6 -15.49 14.55 -1.72
C PRO A 6 -15.29 16.03 -2.10
N TYR A 7 -16.21 16.60 -2.87
CA TYR A 7 -16.16 18.02 -3.29
C TYR A 7 -16.27 19.02 -2.14
N GLU A 8 -16.91 18.64 -1.04
CA GLU A 8 -17.01 19.50 0.15
C GLU A 8 -15.71 19.50 0.97
N TYR A 9 -14.76 18.61 0.67
CA TYR A 9 -13.50 18.51 1.40
C TYR A 9 -12.45 19.45 0.79
N PRO A 10 -12.08 20.56 1.47
CA PRO A 10 -11.31 21.61 0.84
C PRO A 10 -9.78 21.39 0.84
N TYR A 11 -9.32 20.25 1.37
CA TYR A 11 -7.89 20.02 1.60
C TYR A 11 -7.28 19.01 0.63
N CYS A 12 -8.09 18.36 -0.19
CA CYS A 12 -7.63 17.41 -1.19
C CYS A 12 -8.66 17.33 -2.33
N ASP A 13 -8.17 17.36 -3.55
CA ASP A 13 -8.98 17.15 -4.75
C ASP A 13 -9.14 15.65 -5.00
N PHE A 14 -10.34 15.26 -5.40
CA PHE A 14 -10.66 13.88 -5.74
C PHE A 14 -11.39 13.84 -7.08
N ASP A 15 -11.19 12.77 -7.84
CA ASP A 15 -11.77 12.54 -9.16
C ASP A 15 -13.04 11.66 -9.13
N PHE A 16 -13.70 11.59 -7.97
CA PHE A 16 -14.91 10.80 -7.76
C PHE A 16 -15.94 11.59 -6.93
N ASP A 17 -17.22 11.25 -7.10
CA ASP A 17 -18.36 12.04 -6.60
C ASP A 17 -18.81 11.65 -5.21
N GLU A 18 -18.58 10.40 -4.79
CA GLU A 18 -19.11 9.85 -3.55
C GLU A 18 -18.07 9.09 -2.74
N TRP A 19 -18.08 9.28 -1.42
CA TRP A 19 -17.29 8.45 -0.52
C TRP A 19 -17.80 7.02 -0.50
N ASN A 20 -16.92 6.05 -0.68
CA ASN A 20 -17.29 4.67 -0.44
C ASN A 20 -17.53 4.40 1.06
N PRO A 21 -18.16 3.27 1.44
CA PRO A 21 -18.52 2.99 2.85
C PRO A 21 -17.34 2.99 3.82
N VAL A 22 -16.11 2.69 3.37
CA VAL A 22 -14.90 2.73 4.21
C VAL A 22 -14.45 4.16 4.43
N GLN A 23 -14.36 4.92 3.35
CA GLN A 23 -13.98 6.33 3.38
C GLN A 23 -14.96 7.15 4.22
N LEU A 24 -16.28 6.93 4.02
CA LEU A 24 -17.33 7.63 4.76
C LEU A 24 -17.19 7.43 6.28
N LYS A 25 -16.83 6.22 6.73
CA LYS A 25 -16.55 5.97 8.16
C LYS A 25 -15.32 6.72 8.67
N CYS A 26 -14.38 7.09 7.78
CA CYS A 26 -13.14 7.78 8.12
C CYS A 26 -13.27 9.31 8.03
N VAL A 27 -14.22 9.84 7.25
CA VAL A 27 -14.44 11.29 7.05
C VAL A 27 -14.44 12.11 8.36
N PRO A 28 -15.10 11.70 9.45
CA PRO A 28 -15.08 12.44 10.71
C PRO A 28 -13.67 12.64 11.29
N PHE A 29 -12.74 11.75 10.94
CA PHE A 29 -11.39 11.72 11.47
C PHE A 29 -10.37 12.41 10.55
N PHE A 30 -10.73 12.85 9.35
CA PHE A 30 -9.78 13.48 8.43
C PHE A 30 -9.14 14.73 9.04
N THR A 31 -9.91 15.55 9.73
CA THR A 31 -9.48 16.79 10.37
C THR A 31 -9.35 16.73 11.90
N GLU A 32 -9.66 15.57 12.51
CA GLU A 32 -9.48 15.38 13.96
C GLU A 32 -8.00 15.14 14.28
N ASP A 33 -7.46 15.82 15.29
CA ASP A 33 -6.10 15.62 15.76
C ASP A 33 -5.98 14.30 16.57
N CYS A 34 -6.10 13.19 15.88
CA CYS A 34 -6.04 11.85 16.46
C CYS A 34 -5.20 10.89 15.62
N ASN A 35 -4.66 9.85 16.24
CA ASN A 35 -4.17 8.71 15.48
C ASN A 35 -5.36 7.94 14.87
N LEU A 36 -5.13 7.29 13.74
CA LEU A 36 -6.15 6.50 13.05
C LEU A 36 -5.61 5.14 12.62
N VAL A 37 -6.35 4.07 12.90
CA VAL A 37 -6.06 2.73 12.39
C VAL A 37 -7.21 2.30 11.48
N VAL A 38 -6.90 2.01 10.23
CA VAL A 38 -7.88 1.56 9.24
C VAL A 38 -7.56 0.13 8.83
N SER A 39 -8.49 -0.78 9.12
CA SER A 39 -8.46 -2.18 8.69
C SER A 39 -9.58 -2.39 7.68
N ALA A 40 -9.23 -2.43 6.40
CA ALA A 40 -10.20 -2.58 5.33
C ALA A 40 -9.61 -3.34 4.15
N SER A 41 -10.44 -4.03 3.39
CA SER A 41 -10.00 -4.87 2.27
C SER A 41 -9.13 -4.12 1.26
N THR A 42 -8.36 -4.86 0.46
CA THR A 42 -7.66 -4.30 -0.71
C THR A 42 -8.69 -3.65 -1.67
N ALA A 43 -8.29 -2.62 -2.39
CA ALA A 43 -9.14 -1.82 -3.27
C ALA A 43 -10.30 -1.07 -2.58
N SER A 44 -10.28 -0.93 -1.24
CA SER A 44 -11.27 -0.13 -0.51
C SER A 44 -10.97 1.38 -0.45
N GLY A 45 -9.99 1.87 -1.21
CA GLY A 45 -9.64 3.28 -1.27
C GLY A 45 -8.89 3.81 -0.05
N LYS A 46 -8.10 2.99 0.63
CA LYS A 46 -7.27 3.42 1.78
C LYS A 46 -6.31 4.55 1.44
N THR A 47 -5.76 4.55 0.23
CA THR A 47 -4.88 5.63 -0.25
C THR A 47 -5.58 6.99 -0.21
N VAL A 48 -6.84 7.06 -0.61
CA VAL A 48 -7.66 8.28 -0.55
C VAL A 48 -7.79 8.80 0.89
N ILE A 49 -7.92 7.90 1.87
CA ILE A 49 -7.96 8.28 3.30
C ILE A 49 -6.62 8.91 3.71
N ALA A 50 -5.49 8.33 3.26
CA ALA A 50 -4.17 8.93 3.50
C ALA A 50 -4.05 10.31 2.86
N GLU A 51 -4.46 10.44 1.60
CA GLU A 51 -4.43 11.69 0.82
C GLU A 51 -5.27 12.78 1.49
N ALA A 52 -6.49 12.47 1.91
CA ALA A 52 -7.34 13.40 2.64
C ALA A 52 -6.63 13.94 3.90
N ILE A 53 -6.08 13.04 4.71
CA ILE A 53 -5.42 13.41 5.96
C ILE A 53 -4.12 14.17 5.70
N MET A 54 -3.29 13.73 4.75
CA MET A 54 -2.06 14.44 4.38
C MET A 54 -2.34 15.82 3.82
N GLY A 55 -3.34 15.96 2.95
CA GLY A 55 -3.77 17.26 2.41
C GLY A 55 -4.16 18.23 3.52
N TYR A 56 -4.97 17.79 4.48
CA TYR A 56 -5.33 18.60 5.64
C TYR A 56 -4.11 19.02 6.46
N GLU A 57 -3.23 18.08 6.81
CA GLU A 57 -2.06 18.36 7.63
C GLU A 57 -1.07 19.31 6.93
N LEU A 58 -0.87 19.16 5.62
CA LEU A 58 -0.01 20.04 4.83
C LEU A 58 -0.58 21.46 4.70
N ALA A 59 -1.91 21.59 4.65
CA ALA A 59 -2.57 22.88 4.56
C ALA A 59 -2.55 23.68 5.89
N ARG A 60 -2.32 23.04 7.05
CA ARG A 60 -2.39 23.69 8.36
C ARG A 60 -1.31 24.73 8.60
N THR A 61 -0.09 24.45 8.16
CA THR A 61 1.04 25.38 8.31
C THR A 61 2.00 25.24 7.13
N GLN A 62 2.81 26.27 6.89
CA GLN A 62 3.82 26.23 5.82
C GLN A 62 4.99 25.28 6.12
N THR A 63 5.18 24.90 7.38
CA THR A 63 6.28 24.01 7.81
C THR A 63 5.85 22.57 8.03
N SER A 64 4.54 22.28 8.06
CA SER A 64 4.02 20.92 8.24
C SER A 64 4.58 19.97 7.20
N LYS A 65 4.99 18.78 7.63
CA LYS A 65 5.45 17.70 6.76
C LYS A 65 4.56 16.49 6.90
N ALA A 66 4.24 15.86 5.78
CA ALA A 66 3.61 14.54 5.73
C ALA A 66 4.64 13.50 5.33
N VAL A 67 4.69 12.39 6.04
CA VAL A 67 5.55 11.24 5.71
C VAL A 67 4.67 10.05 5.40
N TYR A 68 4.86 9.46 4.23
CA TYR A 68 4.22 8.22 3.81
C TYR A 68 5.26 7.11 3.77
N VAL A 69 5.05 6.12 4.63
CA VAL A 69 5.93 4.96 4.73
C VAL A 69 5.30 3.80 3.97
N SER A 70 5.98 3.41 2.90
CA SER A 70 5.60 2.28 2.06
C SER A 70 6.44 1.04 2.42
N PRO A 71 5.84 -0.16 2.40
CA PRO A 71 6.57 -1.40 2.69
C PRO A 71 7.58 -1.79 1.60
N LEU A 72 7.37 -1.31 0.39
CA LEU A 72 8.21 -1.61 -0.77
C LEU A 72 8.55 -0.34 -1.56
N LYS A 73 9.78 -0.31 -2.07
CA LYS A 73 10.27 0.78 -2.92
C LYS A 73 9.38 1.01 -4.16
N ALA A 74 8.92 -0.08 -4.79
CA ALA A 74 8.10 -0.01 -5.99
C ALA A 74 6.79 0.75 -5.74
N ILE A 75 6.12 0.48 -4.60
CA ILE A 75 4.90 1.19 -4.20
C ILE A 75 5.22 2.65 -3.89
N GLY A 76 6.32 2.91 -3.20
CA GLY A 76 6.77 4.27 -2.93
C GLY A 76 7.01 5.06 -4.22
N ASN A 77 7.65 4.46 -5.23
CA ASN A 77 7.89 5.07 -6.54
C ASN A 77 6.57 5.35 -7.29
N GLU A 78 5.62 4.40 -7.26
CA GLU A 78 4.28 4.57 -7.84
C GLU A 78 3.57 5.76 -7.18
N LYS A 79 3.49 5.79 -5.86
CA LYS A 79 2.85 6.88 -5.10
C LYS A 79 3.53 8.24 -5.32
N HIS A 80 4.86 8.28 -5.34
CA HIS A 80 5.59 9.50 -5.67
C HIS A 80 5.21 10.02 -7.07
N GLY A 81 5.18 9.13 -8.09
CA GLY A 81 4.79 9.50 -9.45
C GLY A 81 3.34 9.97 -9.55
N ASP A 82 2.42 9.34 -8.81
CA ASP A 82 1.01 9.73 -8.76
C ASP A 82 0.85 11.12 -8.12
N TRP A 83 1.47 11.35 -6.98
CA TRP A 83 1.33 12.62 -6.25
C TRP A 83 2.02 13.79 -6.92
N MET A 84 3.07 13.58 -7.69
CA MET A 84 3.63 14.63 -8.53
C MET A 84 2.66 15.15 -9.62
N ARG A 85 1.67 14.34 -9.99
CA ARG A 85 0.61 14.71 -10.95
C ARG A 85 -0.71 15.09 -10.28
N HIS A 86 -0.85 14.75 -9.00
CA HIS A 86 -2.10 14.96 -8.26
C HIS A 86 -2.38 16.45 -8.06
N PRO A 87 -3.57 16.98 -8.35
CA PRO A 87 -3.89 18.40 -8.24
C PRO A 87 -3.50 19.04 -6.91
N THR A 88 -3.75 18.36 -5.81
CA THR A 88 -3.42 18.82 -4.46
C THR A 88 -1.93 18.78 -4.15
N PHE A 89 -1.22 17.71 -4.55
CA PHE A 89 0.14 17.46 -4.05
C PHE A 89 1.24 17.98 -4.97
N ARG A 90 0.98 18.19 -6.26
CA ARG A 90 1.98 18.63 -7.26
C ARG A 90 2.66 19.96 -6.89
N ASP A 91 1.98 20.79 -6.11
CA ASP A 91 2.50 22.12 -5.71
C ASP A 91 3.33 22.05 -4.41
N TYR A 92 3.40 20.89 -3.76
CA TYR A 92 4.27 20.67 -2.62
C TYR A 92 5.60 20.04 -3.06
N PRO A 93 6.74 20.45 -2.50
CA PRO A 93 8.00 19.75 -2.73
C PRO A 93 7.92 18.31 -2.19
N ILE A 94 8.07 17.33 -3.08
CA ILE A 94 8.00 15.90 -2.75
C ILE A 94 9.39 15.29 -2.88
N VAL A 95 9.78 14.47 -1.91
CA VAL A 95 11.00 13.67 -1.97
C VAL A 95 10.70 12.19 -1.74
N ILE A 96 11.35 11.32 -2.52
CA ILE A 96 11.35 9.89 -2.28
C ILE A 96 12.70 9.43 -1.73
N VAL A 97 12.65 8.67 -0.65
CA VAL A 97 13.82 8.20 0.09
C VAL A 97 13.92 6.70 0.02
N SER A 98 14.91 6.23 -0.71
CA SER A 98 15.24 4.81 -0.83
C SER A 98 16.76 4.63 -0.71
N SER A 99 17.23 3.39 -0.62
CA SER A 99 18.67 3.10 -0.61
C SER A 99 19.37 3.36 -1.95
N GLU A 100 18.64 3.77 -2.98
CA GLU A 100 19.14 4.02 -4.34
C GLU A 100 19.20 5.52 -4.67
N ASN A 101 18.57 6.37 -3.84
CA ASN A 101 18.54 7.81 -4.09
C ASN A 101 19.44 8.52 -3.09
N ASP A 102 20.39 9.31 -3.60
CA ASP A 102 21.20 10.22 -2.80
C ASP A 102 20.35 11.44 -2.40
N VAL A 103 19.70 11.34 -1.24
CA VAL A 103 18.87 12.43 -0.69
C VAL A 103 19.68 13.17 0.38
N THR A 104 19.87 14.45 0.16
CA THR A 104 20.61 15.33 1.07
C THR A 104 19.76 15.81 2.24
N GLN A 105 20.40 16.30 3.30
CA GLN A 105 19.70 16.92 4.42
C GLN A 105 18.81 18.10 3.98
N SER A 106 19.29 18.90 3.01
CA SER A 106 18.56 20.04 2.44
C SER A 106 17.28 19.59 1.73
N ASP A 107 17.28 18.45 1.05
CA ASP A 107 16.09 17.92 0.37
C ASP A 107 14.98 17.61 1.37
N PHE A 108 15.33 17.04 2.53
CA PHE A 108 14.36 16.79 3.60
C PHE A 108 13.83 18.09 4.23
N GLU A 109 14.72 19.06 4.47
CA GLU A 109 14.33 20.34 5.06
C GLU A 109 13.38 21.11 4.15
N ASN A 110 13.61 21.08 2.84
CA ASN A 110 12.78 21.76 1.85
C ASN A 110 11.52 20.98 1.45
N SER A 111 11.47 19.67 1.67
CA SER A 111 10.32 18.85 1.30
C SER A 111 9.16 19.04 2.25
N ARG A 112 7.95 18.92 1.72
CA ARG A 112 6.69 18.91 2.47
C ARG A 112 6.06 17.53 2.52
N LEU A 113 6.20 16.76 1.45
CA LEU A 113 5.74 15.38 1.36
C LEU A 113 6.95 14.46 1.16
N ILE A 114 7.11 13.49 2.05
CA ILE A 114 8.23 12.56 2.06
C ILE A 114 7.68 11.14 1.90
N VAL A 115 8.11 10.45 0.85
CA VAL A 115 7.82 9.03 0.63
C VAL A 115 9.05 8.22 1.01
N SER A 116 8.92 7.27 1.90
CA SER A 116 10.07 6.54 2.42
C SER A 116 9.77 5.06 2.68
N THR A 117 10.82 4.25 2.73
CA THR A 117 10.75 2.90 3.32
C THR A 117 10.95 2.97 4.84
N VAL A 118 10.58 1.88 5.53
CA VAL A 118 10.78 1.74 6.99
C VAL A 118 12.26 1.89 7.36
N GLU A 119 13.13 1.25 6.61
CA GLU A 119 14.58 1.23 6.85
C GLU A 119 15.18 2.62 6.71
N SER A 120 14.86 3.30 5.62
CA SER A 120 15.37 4.65 5.34
C SER A 120 14.91 5.66 6.38
N MET A 121 13.63 5.60 6.78
CA MET A 121 13.10 6.49 7.81
C MET A 121 13.69 6.21 9.20
N ASN A 122 13.93 4.94 9.55
CA ASN A 122 14.61 4.58 10.79
C ASN A 122 16.04 5.14 10.88
N LEU A 123 16.78 5.17 9.76
CA LEU A 123 18.11 5.80 9.72
C LEU A 123 18.03 7.29 10.07
N ARG A 124 17.05 8.02 9.56
CA ARG A 124 16.84 9.44 9.87
C ARG A 124 16.45 9.67 11.34
N CYS A 125 15.61 8.81 11.87
CA CYS A 125 15.27 8.84 13.30
C CYS A 125 16.49 8.63 14.19
N ARG A 126 17.37 7.67 13.84
CA ARG A 126 18.63 7.42 14.57
C ARG A 126 19.60 8.61 14.48
N ALA A 127 19.65 9.27 13.33
CA ALA A 127 20.44 10.49 13.14
C ALA A 127 19.85 11.71 13.89
N ARG A 128 18.62 11.60 14.40
CA ARG A 128 17.87 12.66 15.07
C ARG A 128 17.72 13.91 14.20
N ASP A 129 17.44 13.72 12.93
CA ASP A 129 17.25 14.82 11.96
C ASP A 129 16.21 15.82 12.47
N ARG A 130 16.52 17.12 12.40
CA ARG A 130 15.68 18.17 13.01
C ARG A 130 14.30 18.26 12.38
N TRP A 131 14.20 18.03 11.07
CA TRP A 131 12.95 18.10 10.32
C TRP A 131 11.88 17.07 10.79
N ILE A 132 12.27 16.02 11.53
CA ILE A 132 11.33 15.05 12.11
C ILE A 132 10.34 15.75 13.06
N ARG A 133 10.73 16.84 13.68
CA ARG A 133 9.87 17.63 14.57
C ARG A 133 8.76 18.38 13.84
N ASP A 134 8.88 18.54 12.53
CA ASP A 134 7.92 19.21 11.67
C ASP A 134 6.92 18.21 11.03
N ILE A 135 7.09 16.90 11.29
CA ILE A 135 6.16 15.88 10.82
C ILE A 135 4.83 16.04 11.55
N SER A 136 3.82 16.50 10.84
CA SER A 136 2.44 16.58 11.38
C SER A 136 1.71 15.25 11.27
N VAL A 137 1.99 14.47 10.21
CA VAL A 137 1.40 13.14 10.01
C VAL A 137 2.41 12.14 9.49
N LEU A 138 2.41 10.95 10.08
CA LEU A 138 3.08 9.74 9.62
C LEU A 138 2.02 8.76 9.15
N VAL A 139 1.92 8.52 7.85
CA VAL A 139 1.10 7.46 7.27
C VAL A 139 1.95 6.20 7.16
N PHE A 140 1.51 5.14 7.81
CA PHE A 140 2.15 3.84 7.77
C PHE A 140 1.25 2.87 6.99
N ASP A 141 1.63 2.62 5.75
CA ASP A 141 0.88 1.74 4.87
C ASP A 141 1.24 0.28 5.11
N GLU A 142 0.30 -0.63 4.82
CA GLU A 142 0.40 -2.06 5.07
C GLU A 142 0.76 -2.39 6.53
N ALA A 143 0.04 -1.75 7.47
CA ALA A 143 0.31 -1.85 8.91
C ALA A 143 0.21 -3.29 9.47
N HIS A 144 -0.31 -4.26 8.73
CA HIS A 144 -0.22 -5.68 9.11
C HIS A 144 1.23 -6.17 9.21
N LEU A 145 2.18 -5.49 8.56
CA LEU A 145 3.61 -5.78 8.69
C LEU A 145 4.18 -5.54 10.09
N LEU A 146 3.48 -4.80 10.95
CA LEU A 146 3.84 -4.71 12.38
C LEU A 146 3.85 -6.09 13.05
N MET A 147 3.08 -7.05 12.53
CA MET A 147 3.01 -8.43 13.05
C MET A 147 3.94 -9.39 12.29
N ASP A 148 4.65 -8.93 11.28
CA ASP A 148 5.58 -9.76 10.52
C ASP A 148 6.82 -10.10 11.35
N LYS A 149 7.21 -11.39 11.40
CA LYS A 149 8.34 -11.86 12.20
C LYS A 149 9.67 -11.24 11.80
N SER A 150 9.83 -10.84 10.55
CA SER A 150 11.07 -10.30 9.99
C SER A 150 11.09 -8.78 9.94
N ARG A 151 9.95 -8.14 9.70
CA ARG A 151 9.84 -6.69 9.47
C ARG A 151 9.17 -5.94 10.64
N GLY A 152 8.44 -6.64 11.49
CA GLY A 152 7.64 -6.04 12.56
C GLY A 152 8.46 -5.18 13.50
N ALA A 153 9.58 -5.71 13.99
CA ALA A 153 10.45 -4.97 14.92
C ALA A 153 10.97 -3.65 14.33
N GLY A 154 11.31 -3.62 13.04
CA GLY A 154 11.73 -2.38 12.35
C GLY A 154 10.59 -1.37 12.22
N SER A 155 9.40 -1.86 11.94
CA SER A 155 8.17 -1.07 11.80
C SER A 155 7.71 -0.47 13.13
N GLU A 156 7.71 -1.27 14.20
CA GLU A 156 7.43 -0.79 15.57
C GLU A 156 8.46 0.27 16.01
N SER A 157 9.75 -0.03 15.81
CA SER A 157 10.85 0.91 16.13
C SER A 157 10.67 2.25 15.43
N LEU A 158 10.26 2.25 14.15
CA LEU A 158 10.02 3.49 13.41
C LEU A 158 8.94 4.35 14.06
N ILE A 159 7.77 3.77 14.32
CA ILE A 159 6.65 4.51 14.90
C ILE A 159 7.03 5.04 16.31
N MET A 160 7.67 4.20 17.12
CA MET A 160 8.13 4.59 18.46
C MET A 160 9.16 5.73 18.39
N ASN A 161 10.13 5.64 17.48
CA ASN A 161 11.17 6.67 17.34
C ASN A 161 10.58 8.01 16.86
N VAL A 162 9.70 7.99 15.85
CA VAL A 162 9.05 9.22 15.36
C VAL A 162 8.22 9.85 16.47
N THR A 163 7.39 9.06 17.17
CA THR A 163 6.53 9.59 18.25
C THR A 163 7.30 10.02 19.48
N MET A 164 8.47 9.43 19.76
CA MET A 164 9.38 9.86 20.83
C MET A 164 10.06 11.21 20.47
N LEU A 165 10.50 11.38 19.21
CA LEU A 165 11.14 12.61 18.74
C LEU A 165 10.12 13.74 18.52
N ASN A 166 8.90 13.38 18.17
CA ASN A 166 7.79 14.29 17.94
C ASN A 166 6.46 13.72 18.47
N PRO A 167 6.13 13.90 19.75
CA PRO A 167 4.87 13.42 20.33
C PRO A 167 3.62 14.04 19.72
N LYS A 168 3.77 15.17 19.02
CA LYS A 168 2.66 15.85 18.33
C LYS A 168 2.34 15.20 16.98
N CYS A 169 3.21 14.34 16.45
CA CYS A 169 2.98 13.65 15.20
C CYS A 169 1.73 12.77 15.28
N ARG A 170 0.83 12.94 14.32
CA ARG A 170 -0.32 12.08 14.11
C ARG A 170 0.12 10.82 13.37
N VAL A 171 -0.29 9.64 13.83
CA VAL A 171 0.03 8.38 13.16
C VAL A 171 -1.23 7.78 12.54
N VAL A 172 -1.16 7.47 11.25
CA VAL A 172 -2.23 6.84 10.48
C VAL A 172 -1.73 5.48 9.98
N CYS A 173 -2.30 4.40 10.47
CA CYS A 173 -1.99 3.04 10.05
C CYS A 173 -3.06 2.53 9.10
N LEU A 174 -2.67 2.20 7.88
CA LEU A 174 -3.55 1.64 6.85
C LEU A 174 -3.18 0.18 6.61
N SER A 175 -4.16 -0.70 6.53
CA SER A 175 -3.90 -2.11 6.28
C SER A 175 -5.05 -2.79 5.55
N GLY A 176 -4.76 -3.90 4.90
CA GLY A 176 -5.74 -4.92 4.58
C GLY A 176 -6.48 -5.40 5.84
N THR A 177 -7.42 -6.30 5.68
CA THR A 177 -8.17 -6.85 6.82
C THR A 177 -7.22 -7.47 7.85
N MET A 178 -7.23 -6.94 9.08
CA MET A 178 -6.46 -7.47 10.20
C MET A 178 -7.33 -7.54 11.46
N SER A 179 -7.21 -8.63 12.22
CA SER A 179 -8.06 -8.90 13.39
C SER A 179 -7.63 -8.11 14.64
N ASN A 180 -6.37 -7.70 14.71
CA ASN A 180 -5.75 -7.07 15.89
C ASN A 180 -5.68 -5.54 15.83
N TYR A 181 -6.44 -4.89 14.95
CA TYR A 181 -6.44 -3.42 14.79
C TYR A 181 -6.70 -2.65 16.09
N ILE A 182 -7.51 -3.20 17.01
CA ILE A 182 -7.76 -2.61 18.33
C ILE A 182 -6.50 -2.61 19.19
N VAL A 183 -5.71 -3.67 19.13
CA VAL A 183 -4.44 -3.78 19.87
C VAL A 183 -3.45 -2.73 19.38
N ILE A 184 -3.34 -2.60 18.06
CA ILE A 184 -2.50 -1.57 17.42
C ILE A 184 -2.97 -0.17 17.83
N ALA A 185 -4.28 0.09 17.84
CA ALA A 185 -4.82 1.37 18.25
C ALA A 185 -4.48 1.73 19.71
N ARG A 186 -4.56 0.75 20.63
CA ARG A 186 -4.17 0.94 22.04
C ARG A 186 -2.66 1.21 22.18
N TRP A 187 -1.85 0.49 21.42
CA TRP A 187 -0.41 0.68 21.38
C TRP A 187 -0.02 2.06 20.84
N LEU A 188 -0.61 2.52 19.74
CA LEU A 188 -0.38 3.87 19.22
C LEU A 188 -0.73 4.96 20.23
N LYS A 189 -1.85 4.80 20.95
CA LYS A 189 -2.21 5.71 22.04
C LYS A 189 -1.12 5.74 23.13
N ALA A 190 -0.52 4.62 23.44
CA ALA A 190 0.60 4.57 24.41
C ALA A 190 1.87 5.25 23.89
N CYS A 191 2.13 5.22 22.57
CA CYS A 191 3.35 5.81 21.99
C CYS A 191 3.39 7.34 22.09
N ASN A 192 2.29 8.05 21.83
CA ASN A 192 2.27 9.52 21.80
C ASN A 192 1.15 10.18 22.61
N GLN A 193 0.41 9.40 23.41
CA GLN A 193 -0.70 9.85 24.25
C GLN A 193 -1.86 10.52 23.50
N LYS A 194 -1.85 10.50 22.15
CA LYS A 194 -2.96 11.03 21.35
C LYS A 194 -4.16 10.10 21.39
N THR A 195 -5.36 10.70 21.31
CA THR A 195 -6.58 9.94 21.02
C THR A 195 -6.35 9.08 19.80
N THR A 196 -6.72 7.82 19.85
CA THR A 196 -6.59 6.90 18.73
C THR A 196 -7.96 6.35 18.35
N ARG A 197 -8.34 6.61 17.12
CA ARG A 197 -9.56 6.08 16.49
C ARG A 197 -9.22 4.85 15.67
N TYR A 198 -10.20 4.02 15.42
CA TYR A 198 -10.04 2.88 14.50
C TYR A 198 -11.32 2.67 13.69
N VAL A 199 -11.13 2.23 12.45
CA VAL A 199 -12.18 1.86 11.52
C VAL A 199 -11.88 0.47 10.99
N SER A 200 -12.85 -0.42 11.08
CA SER A 200 -12.81 -1.75 10.46
C SER A 200 -13.99 -1.91 9.51
N SER A 201 -13.72 -2.49 8.34
CA SER A 201 -14.76 -2.74 7.34
C SER A 201 -14.39 -3.90 6.42
N ASP A 202 -15.34 -4.80 6.21
CA ASP A 202 -15.22 -5.91 5.26
C ASP A 202 -15.76 -5.55 3.86
N TRP A 203 -16.17 -4.29 3.67
CA TRP A 203 -16.67 -3.81 2.39
C TRP A 203 -15.61 -3.95 1.28
N ARG A 204 -16.08 -4.36 0.11
CA ARG A 204 -15.29 -4.46 -1.13
C ARG A 204 -16.07 -3.86 -2.28
N PRO A 205 -15.39 -3.23 -3.25
CA PRO A 205 -16.07 -2.74 -4.47
C PRO A 205 -16.59 -3.87 -5.35
N THR A 206 -15.98 -5.05 -5.26
CA THR A 206 -16.35 -6.25 -6.01
C THR A 206 -16.59 -7.42 -5.07
N GLU A 207 -17.54 -8.28 -5.41
CA GLU A 207 -17.81 -9.50 -4.66
C GLU A 207 -16.59 -10.43 -4.70
N LEU A 208 -16.28 -11.04 -3.56
CA LEU A 208 -15.25 -12.06 -3.43
C LEU A 208 -15.90 -13.41 -3.19
N VAL A 209 -15.97 -14.25 -4.21
CA VAL A 209 -16.36 -15.66 -4.10
C VAL A 209 -15.13 -16.47 -3.73
N LYS A 210 -15.24 -17.31 -2.69
CA LYS A 210 -14.17 -18.19 -2.22
C LYS A 210 -14.57 -19.64 -2.44
N SER A 211 -13.66 -20.43 -3.03
CA SER A 211 -13.78 -21.87 -3.14
C SER A 211 -12.48 -22.53 -2.67
N VAL A 212 -12.59 -23.77 -2.24
CA VAL A 212 -11.44 -24.62 -1.85
C VAL A 212 -11.57 -25.92 -2.61
N GLU A 213 -10.53 -26.24 -3.37
CA GLU A 213 -10.40 -27.48 -4.09
C GLU A 213 -9.27 -28.32 -3.47
N MET A 214 -9.48 -29.62 -3.38
CA MET A 214 -8.50 -30.57 -2.87
C MET A 214 -7.81 -31.24 -4.04
N ALA A 215 -6.49 -31.33 -3.99
CA ALA A 215 -5.67 -32.05 -4.95
C ALA A 215 -4.71 -32.98 -4.20
N GLU A 216 -4.57 -34.21 -4.65
CA GLU A 216 -3.71 -35.22 -4.02
C GLU A 216 -2.23 -34.95 -4.31
N ASP A 217 -1.94 -34.44 -5.51
CA ASP A 217 -0.57 -34.14 -5.97
C ASP A 217 -0.47 -32.90 -6.85
N PHE A 218 0.76 -32.58 -7.27
CA PHE A 218 1.04 -31.45 -8.14
C PHE A 218 0.43 -31.59 -9.54
N ASP A 219 0.30 -32.81 -10.06
CA ASP A 219 -0.23 -33.05 -11.40
C ASP A 219 -1.75 -32.82 -11.41
N GLU A 220 -2.44 -33.22 -10.38
CA GLU A 220 -3.87 -32.95 -10.22
C GLU A 220 -4.12 -31.45 -10.01
N GLN A 221 -3.33 -30.81 -9.15
CA GLN A 221 -3.38 -29.36 -8.96
C GLN A 221 -3.14 -28.60 -10.27
N SER A 222 -2.16 -29.02 -11.07
CA SER A 222 -1.83 -28.39 -12.35
C SER A 222 -2.95 -28.56 -13.38
N ARG A 223 -3.63 -29.72 -13.40
CA ARG A 223 -4.80 -29.95 -14.26
C ARG A 223 -5.98 -29.08 -13.88
N PHE A 224 -6.25 -28.92 -12.59
CA PHE A 224 -7.29 -28.00 -12.12
C PHE A 224 -6.99 -26.57 -12.53
N ILE A 225 -5.75 -26.09 -12.30
CA ILE A 225 -5.31 -24.74 -12.72
C ILE A 225 -5.43 -24.59 -14.24
N LEU A 226 -5.10 -25.58 -15.03
CA LEU A 226 -5.25 -25.57 -16.49
C LEU A 226 -6.71 -25.41 -16.90
N GLN A 227 -7.63 -26.14 -16.26
CA GLN A 227 -9.06 -26.04 -16.55
C GLN A 227 -9.57 -24.62 -16.27
N GLU A 228 -9.22 -24.04 -15.12
CA GLU A 228 -9.60 -22.67 -14.78
C GLU A 228 -8.93 -21.64 -15.71
N ALA A 229 -7.66 -21.84 -16.07
CA ALA A 229 -6.96 -20.97 -17.00
C ALA A 229 -7.62 -20.92 -18.39
N ARG A 230 -8.07 -22.08 -18.91
CA ARG A 230 -8.82 -22.15 -20.17
C ARG A 230 -10.15 -21.43 -20.05
N ARG A 231 -10.88 -21.63 -18.97
CA ARG A 231 -12.12 -20.90 -18.72
C ARG A 231 -11.90 -19.38 -18.70
N MET A 232 -10.83 -18.91 -18.06
CA MET A 232 -10.51 -17.47 -18.05
C MET A 232 -10.19 -16.95 -19.46
N VAL A 233 -9.45 -17.72 -20.26
CA VAL A 233 -9.17 -17.36 -21.66
C VAL A 233 -10.47 -17.31 -22.49
N ASP A 234 -11.35 -18.30 -22.35
CA ASP A 234 -12.62 -18.36 -23.09
C ASP A 234 -13.59 -17.23 -22.69
N GLU A 235 -13.54 -16.80 -21.44
CA GLU A 235 -14.34 -15.68 -20.88
C GLU A 235 -13.67 -14.32 -21.05
N ASP A 236 -12.50 -14.23 -21.70
CA ASP A 236 -11.66 -13.01 -21.83
C ASP A 236 -11.37 -12.36 -20.47
N ARG A 237 -11.06 -13.17 -19.47
CA ARG A 237 -10.77 -12.75 -18.10
C ARG A 237 -9.32 -13.00 -17.74
N LYS A 238 -8.85 -12.35 -16.67
CA LYS A 238 -7.46 -12.48 -16.18
C LYS A 238 -7.41 -13.41 -14.97
N MET A 239 -6.32 -14.19 -14.86
CA MET A 239 -6.08 -15.13 -13.76
C MET A 239 -4.71 -14.90 -13.13
N LEU A 240 -4.68 -14.75 -11.80
CA LEU A 240 -3.47 -14.73 -11.01
C LEU A 240 -3.31 -16.08 -10.29
N VAL A 241 -2.14 -16.68 -10.42
CA VAL A 241 -1.80 -17.92 -9.73
C VAL A 241 -0.63 -17.70 -8.79
N PHE A 242 -0.88 -17.70 -7.49
CA PHE A 242 0.17 -17.56 -6.49
C PHE A 242 0.79 -18.92 -6.16
N VAL A 243 2.12 -18.98 -6.25
CA VAL A 243 2.91 -20.17 -5.92
C VAL A 243 3.91 -19.88 -4.81
N HIS A 244 4.24 -20.89 -4.02
CA HIS A 244 5.12 -20.74 -2.86
C HIS A 244 6.61 -20.75 -3.20
N SER A 245 7.01 -21.24 -4.37
CA SER A 245 8.41 -21.29 -4.79
C SER A 245 8.60 -21.04 -6.28
N LYS A 246 9.84 -20.63 -6.65
CA LYS A 246 10.21 -20.39 -8.05
C LYS A 246 10.13 -21.67 -8.87
N ALA A 247 10.62 -22.80 -8.33
CA ALA A 247 10.61 -24.08 -9.04
C ALA A 247 9.17 -24.54 -9.38
N VAL A 248 8.23 -24.40 -8.44
CA VAL A 248 6.81 -24.70 -8.69
C VAL A 248 6.24 -23.79 -9.77
N GLY A 249 6.55 -22.49 -9.74
CA GLY A 249 6.07 -21.55 -10.75
C GLY A 249 6.63 -21.81 -12.14
N GLU A 250 7.91 -22.16 -12.27
CA GLU A 250 8.54 -22.52 -13.53
C GLU A 250 7.91 -23.78 -14.13
N ASN A 251 7.73 -24.84 -13.32
CA ASN A 251 7.10 -26.08 -13.74
C ASN A 251 5.65 -25.86 -14.18
N LEU A 252 4.88 -25.09 -13.41
CA LEU A 252 3.49 -24.76 -13.74
C LEU A 252 3.39 -23.96 -15.04
N CYS A 253 4.24 -22.94 -15.22
CA CYS A 253 4.25 -22.15 -16.46
C CYS A 253 4.64 -23.01 -17.68
N LYS A 254 5.61 -23.93 -17.53
CA LYS A 254 5.94 -24.88 -18.58
C LYS A 254 4.74 -25.74 -18.93
N PHE A 255 4.12 -26.34 -17.94
CA PHE A 255 2.91 -27.18 -18.11
C PHE A 255 1.79 -26.40 -18.83
N LEU A 256 1.44 -25.20 -18.39
CA LEU A 256 0.39 -24.39 -19.02
C LEU A 256 0.69 -24.07 -20.49
N ARG A 257 1.97 -23.76 -20.82
CA ARG A 257 2.40 -23.48 -22.20
C ARG A 257 2.35 -24.73 -23.08
N ASP A 258 2.70 -25.89 -22.54
CA ASP A 258 2.60 -27.17 -23.25
C ASP A 258 1.15 -27.48 -23.67
N TYR A 259 0.18 -26.92 -22.95
CA TYR A 259 -1.26 -26.97 -23.27
C TYR A 259 -1.80 -25.70 -23.96
N SER A 260 -0.91 -24.90 -24.56
CA SER A 260 -1.25 -23.70 -25.36
C SER A 260 -1.90 -22.56 -24.57
N VAL A 261 -1.71 -22.48 -23.26
CA VAL A 261 -2.15 -21.36 -22.45
C VAL A 261 -1.01 -20.32 -22.36
N SER A 262 -1.28 -19.09 -22.82
CA SER A 262 -0.35 -17.97 -22.68
C SER A 262 -0.22 -17.54 -21.22
N CYS A 263 0.98 -17.69 -20.66
CA CYS A 263 1.26 -17.32 -19.28
C CYS A 263 2.66 -16.71 -19.11
N ALA A 264 2.79 -15.83 -18.12
CA ALA A 264 4.06 -15.29 -17.67
C ALA A 264 4.33 -15.65 -16.20
N PHE A 265 5.60 -15.66 -15.79
CA PHE A 265 5.99 -15.94 -14.41
C PHE A 265 6.71 -14.75 -13.79
N TYR A 266 6.04 -14.14 -12.81
CA TYR A 266 6.54 -12.98 -12.06
C TYR A 266 7.16 -13.41 -10.73
N HIS A 267 8.45 -13.12 -10.54
CA HIS A 267 9.16 -13.37 -9.29
C HIS A 267 10.35 -12.42 -9.10
N SER A 268 10.92 -12.36 -7.91
CA SER A 268 12.03 -11.44 -7.55
C SER A 268 13.31 -11.65 -8.34
N GLY A 269 13.51 -12.80 -8.98
CA GLY A 269 14.68 -13.09 -9.83
C GLY A 269 14.56 -12.57 -11.26
N VAL A 270 13.41 -12.06 -11.68
CA VAL A 270 13.22 -11.41 -12.98
C VAL A 270 13.73 -9.97 -12.89
N MET A 271 14.41 -9.51 -13.95
CA MET A 271 14.92 -8.13 -14.02
C MET A 271 13.77 -7.11 -13.84
N PRO A 272 14.00 -5.96 -13.17
CA PRO A 272 12.96 -4.97 -12.88
C PRO A 272 12.18 -4.54 -14.12
N LYS A 273 12.86 -4.19 -15.21
CA LYS A 273 12.23 -3.78 -16.46
C LYS A 273 11.33 -4.87 -17.06
N ALA A 274 11.75 -6.13 -17.02
CA ALA A 274 10.92 -7.24 -17.50
C ALA A 274 9.68 -7.46 -16.62
N ARG A 275 9.79 -7.23 -15.30
CA ARG A 275 8.64 -7.28 -14.38
C ARG A 275 7.62 -6.19 -14.69
N GLU A 276 8.09 -4.98 -14.99
CA GLU A 276 7.22 -3.86 -15.40
C GLU A 276 6.47 -4.19 -16.69
N THR A 277 7.17 -4.73 -17.68
CA THR A 277 6.56 -5.17 -18.95
C THR A 277 5.51 -6.25 -18.72
N MET A 278 5.79 -7.28 -17.90
CA MET A 278 4.82 -8.33 -17.56
C MET A 278 3.54 -7.77 -16.93
N ILE A 279 3.68 -6.79 -16.03
CA ILE A 279 2.53 -6.14 -15.41
C ILE A 279 1.75 -5.30 -16.42
N ALA A 280 2.44 -4.55 -17.28
CA ALA A 280 1.82 -3.76 -18.33
C ALA A 280 1.05 -4.65 -19.31
N ASP A 281 1.65 -5.77 -19.75
CA ASP A 281 1.00 -6.74 -20.62
C ASP A 281 -0.20 -7.41 -19.92
N PHE A 282 -0.07 -7.76 -18.65
CA PHE A 282 -1.17 -8.36 -17.92
C PHE A 282 -2.35 -7.38 -17.69
N ARG A 283 -2.09 -6.09 -17.51
CA ARG A 283 -3.13 -5.03 -17.44
C ARG A 283 -3.80 -4.76 -18.78
N ASN A 284 -3.06 -4.95 -19.87
CA ASN A 284 -3.57 -4.69 -21.21
C ASN A 284 -4.54 -5.79 -21.65
N GLU A 285 -5.80 -5.44 -21.87
CA GLU A 285 -6.85 -6.36 -22.31
C GLU A 285 -6.53 -6.99 -23.68
N TYR A 286 -5.76 -6.29 -24.52
CA TYR A 286 -5.42 -6.74 -25.88
C TYR A 286 -4.13 -7.55 -25.97
N SER A 287 -3.42 -7.79 -24.89
CA SER A 287 -2.10 -8.45 -24.91
C SER A 287 -2.16 -9.96 -25.14
N GLY A 288 -3.33 -10.60 -24.97
CA GLY A 288 -3.47 -12.06 -24.98
C GLY A 288 -2.80 -12.77 -23.78
N LEU A 289 -2.25 -12.03 -22.80
CA LEU A 289 -1.72 -12.58 -21.56
C LEU A 289 -2.84 -12.66 -20.51
N HIS A 290 -3.47 -13.84 -20.41
CA HIS A 290 -4.57 -14.06 -19.46
C HIS A 290 -4.12 -14.61 -18.12
N VAL A 291 -2.98 -15.31 -18.06
CA VAL A 291 -2.51 -15.97 -16.83
C VAL A 291 -1.17 -15.40 -16.39
N LEU A 292 -1.11 -14.91 -15.15
CA LEU A 292 0.12 -14.49 -14.51
C LEU A 292 0.39 -15.36 -13.29
N VAL A 293 1.38 -16.25 -13.41
CA VAL A 293 1.90 -17.03 -12.27
C VAL A 293 2.85 -16.14 -11.49
N CYS A 294 2.78 -16.12 -10.19
CA CYS A 294 3.60 -15.24 -9.37
C CYS A 294 3.94 -15.83 -8.00
N THR A 295 5.05 -15.43 -7.44
CA THR A 295 5.36 -15.64 -6.03
C THR A 295 4.75 -14.50 -5.19
N SER A 296 4.83 -14.60 -3.86
CA SER A 296 4.37 -13.54 -2.93
C SER A 296 4.95 -12.15 -3.21
N SER A 297 6.00 -12.05 -4.02
CA SER A 297 6.58 -10.77 -4.43
C SER A 297 5.63 -9.86 -5.24
N LEU A 298 4.60 -10.41 -5.89
CA LEU A 298 3.55 -9.63 -6.55
C LEU A 298 2.46 -9.18 -5.57
N GLY A 299 2.18 -9.99 -4.53
CA GLY A 299 1.10 -9.73 -3.57
C GLY A 299 1.34 -8.54 -2.64
N MET A 300 2.51 -7.94 -2.68
CA MET A 300 2.86 -6.80 -1.85
C MET A 300 2.62 -5.49 -2.61
N GLY A 301 1.34 -5.11 -2.78
CA GLY A 301 0.95 -3.76 -3.17
C GLY A 301 1.19 -3.37 -4.63
N VAL A 302 1.36 -4.33 -5.54
CA VAL A 302 1.29 -4.04 -6.97
C VAL A 302 -0.20 -3.92 -7.34
N THR A 303 -0.61 -2.75 -7.80
CA THR A 303 -1.95 -2.55 -8.37
C THR A 303 -2.01 -3.28 -9.72
N LEU A 304 -3.00 -4.10 -9.95
CA LEU A 304 -3.20 -4.86 -11.19
C LEU A 304 -4.47 -4.39 -11.89
#